data_f56f22c1957d6e56aa0d1f5bd3d040ec
#
_entry.id   f56f22c1957d6e56aa0d1f5bd3d040ec
#
_cell.length_a   1.000
_cell.length_b   1.000
_cell.length_c   1.000
_cell.angle_alpha   90.00
_cell.angle_beta   90.00
_cell.angle_gamma   90.00
#
_symmetry.space_group_name_H-M   'P 1'
#
loop_
_entity.id
_entity.type
_entity.pdbx_description
1 polymer ?
#
loop_
_entity_poly.entity_id
_entity_poly.type
_entity_poly.pdbx_seq_one_letter_code
_entity_poly.pdbx_strand_id
1 'polypeptide(L)'
;MNIYILMIVIMLVSMLVQHMLQSRFSKYSEVGLPNGMTGADVARKMLADHGIYDVKVVPTNGMLTDHFNPQTKTVALSEGVYASRSVAAAAVAAHECGHAVQHAHGYAALRMRSALVPVVSFASNIVQWVLLAGVIFFNAFPALLWLGILLFATTTLFSFVTLPVEINASARAISWLTQTGITDGQTRPMAIDALKWAAYTYVVAALGSLATLLYYIGLARRD
;
A
#
# COMPACT_ATOMS: atom_id res chain seq x y z
N MET A 1 5.85 -8.54 27.31
CA MET A 1 6.46 -7.37 26.66
C MET A 1 5.63 -6.15 27.00
N ASN A 2 6.22 -5.02 27.35
CA ASN A 2 5.50 -3.79 27.64
C ASN A 2 4.95 -3.19 26.33
N ILE A 3 3.67 -2.76 26.31
CA ILE A 3 3.00 -2.18 25.12
C ILE A 3 3.76 -0.95 24.60
N TYR A 4 4.31 -0.13 25.48
CA TYR A 4 5.05 1.08 25.08
C TYR A 4 6.32 0.72 24.30
N ILE A 5 7.05 -0.31 24.74
CA ILE A 5 8.24 -0.81 24.01
C ILE A 5 7.83 -1.32 22.64
N LEU A 6 6.75 -2.12 22.56
CA LEU A 6 6.24 -2.61 21.27
C LEU A 6 5.89 -1.46 20.33
N MET A 7 5.13 -0.47 20.81
CA MET A 7 4.73 0.69 20.00
C MET A 7 5.93 1.52 19.55
N ILE A 8 6.92 1.74 20.42
CA ILE A 8 8.17 2.44 20.07
C ILE A 8 8.92 1.69 18.95
N VAL A 9 9.06 0.38 19.06
CA VAL A 9 9.74 -0.44 18.05
C VAL A 9 9.01 -0.35 16.71
N ILE A 10 7.69 -0.54 16.69
CA ILE A 10 6.86 -0.43 15.48
C ILE A 10 7.01 0.96 14.86
N MET A 11 6.95 2.01 15.68
CA MET A 11 7.11 3.40 15.24
C MET A 11 8.49 3.63 14.60
N LEU A 12 9.57 3.21 15.24
CA LEU A 12 10.93 3.40 14.74
C LEU A 12 11.16 2.65 13.43
N VAL A 13 10.67 1.41 13.33
CA VAL A 13 10.75 0.62 12.08
C VAL A 13 9.93 1.27 10.97
N SER A 14 8.73 1.75 11.28
CA SER A 14 7.87 2.46 10.31
C SER A 14 8.53 3.74 9.81
N MET A 15 9.12 4.54 10.72
CA MET A 15 9.86 5.76 10.36
C MET A 15 11.07 5.46 9.48
N LEU A 16 11.83 4.40 9.80
CA LEU A 16 12.97 3.98 8.99
C LEU A 16 12.54 3.60 7.56
N VAL A 17 11.52 2.75 7.44
CA VAL A 17 11.02 2.32 6.12
C VAL A 17 10.46 3.49 5.33
N GLN A 18 9.71 4.39 5.98
CA GLN A 18 9.18 5.59 5.33
C GLN A 18 10.31 6.54 4.86
N HIS A 19 11.33 6.74 5.69
CA HIS A 19 12.51 7.53 5.32
C HIS A 19 13.25 6.91 4.12
N MET A 20 13.45 5.59 4.12
CA MET A 20 14.09 4.89 3.02
C MET A 20 13.27 4.99 1.73
N LEU A 21 11.94 4.83 1.81
CA LEU A 21 11.05 5.02 0.66
C LEU A 21 11.21 6.43 0.06
N GLN A 22 11.11 7.47 0.89
CA GLN A 22 11.25 8.86 0.44
C GLN A 22 12.63 9.14 -0.16
N SER A 23 13.70 8.65 0.48
CA SER A 23 15.07 8.79 0.00
C SER A 23 15.28 8.11 -1.37
N ARG A 24 14.74 6.89 -1.55
CA ARG A 24 14.84 6.18 -2.84
C ARG A 24 13.99 6.84 -3.92
N PHE A 25 12.78 7.26 -3.56
CA PHE A 25 11.93 7.98 -4.49
C PHE A 25 12.60 9.28 -4.96
N SER A 26 13.10 10.11 -4.05
CA SER A 26 13.83 11.35 -4.38
C SER A 26 15.03 11.07 -5.27
N LYS A 27 15.88 10.10 -4.89
CA LYS A 27 17.06 9.71 -5.68
C LYS A 27 16.69 9.31 -7.12
N TYR A 28 15.66 8.49 -7.30
CA TYR A 28 15.28 7.97 -8.63
C TYR A 28 14.37 8.92 -9.40
N SER A 29 13.89 9.99 -8.77
CA SER A 29 13.22 11.10 -9.44
C SER A 29 14.18 12.00 -10.22
N GLU A 30 15.48 11.94 -9.91
CA GLU A 30 16.53 12.68 -10.62
C GLU A 30 17.08 11.86 -11.82
N VAL A 31 16.75 10.57 -11.92
CA VAL A 31 17.23 9.69 -13.00
C VAL A 31 16.19 9.66 -14.13
N GLY A 32 16.56 10.21 -15.29
CA GLY A 32 15.70 10.24 -16.46
C GLY A 32 15.48 8.86 -17.08
N LEU A 33 14.31 8.66 -17.68
CA LEU A 33 14.05 7.48 -18.52
C LEU A 33 14.78 7.61 -19.86
N PRO A 34 15.34 6.51 -20.40
CA PRO A 34 16.03 6.52 -21.69
C PRO A 34 15.15 6.99 -22.85
N ASN A 35 13.86 6.69 -22.83
CA ASN A 35 12.90 7.03 -23.86
C ASN A 35 12.16 8.36 -23.66
N GLY A 36 12.44 9.07 -22.56
CA GLY A 36 11.87 10.39 -22.24
C GLY A 36 10.35 10.42 -21.99
N MET A 37 9.71 9.26 -21.75
CA MET A 37 8.28 9.19 -21.42
C MET A 37 7.99 9.80 -20.05
N THR A 38 6.87 10.50 -19.95
CA THR A 38 6.33 10.95 -18.65
C THR A 38 5.63 9.79 -17.93
N GLY A 39 5.41 9.92 -16.59
CA GLY A 39 4.60 8.92 -15.86
C GLY A 39 3.21 8.76 -16.47
N ALA A 40 2.59 9.85 -16.94
CA ALA A 40 1.30 9.79 -17.64
C ALA A 40 1.36 9.00 -18.94
N ASP A 41 2.45 9.13 -19.72
CA ASP A 41 2.64 8.37 -20.96
C ASP A 41 2.87 6.88 -20.67
N VAL A 42 3.66 6.58 -19.63
CA VAL A 42 3.86 5.21 -19.13
C VAL A 42 2.53 4.57 -18.75
N ALA A 43 1.71 5.29 -17.98
CA ALA A 43 0.40 4.79 -17.54
C ALA A 43 -0.52 4.52 -18.74
N ARG A 44 -0.66 5.47 -19.66
CA ARG A 44 -1.51 5.31 -20.86
C ARG A 44 -1.05 4.15 -21.72
N LYS A 45 0.27 4.03 -21.92
CA LYS A 45 0.84 2.93 -22.69
C LYS A 45 0.58 1.59 -22.02
N MET A 46 0.79 1.46 -20.70
CA MET A 46 0.55 0.20 -19.98
C MET A 46 -0.91 -0.23 -20.05
N LEU A 47 -1.84 0.71 -19.87
CA LEU A 47 -3.27 0.42 -20.00
C LEU A 47 -3.63 -0.05 -21.41
N ALA A 48 -3.14 0.64 -22.46
CA ALA A 48 -3.37 0.28 -23.86
C ALA A 48 -2.78 -1.10 -24.19
N ASP A 49 -1.55 -1.40 -23.75
CA ASP A 49 -0.89 -2.69 -23.99
C ASP A 49 -1.64 -3.87 -23.32
N HIS A 50 -2.45 -3.58 -22.28
CA HIS A 50 -3.32 -4.57 -21.62
C HIS A 50 -4.78 -4.53 -22.13
N GLY A 51 -5.08 -3.75 -23.17
CA GLY A 51 -6.43 -3.63 -23.74
C GLY A 51 -7.43 -2.88 -22.85
N ILE A 52 -6.95 -2.05 -21.92
CA ILE A 52 -7.77 -1.29 -20.98
C ILE A 52 -7.92 0.14 -21.50
N TYR A 53 -9.05 0.45 -22.12
CA TYR A 53 -9.32 1.75 -22.76
C TYR A 53 -10.34 2.61 -21.99
N ASP A 54 -10.97 2.06 -20.99
CA ASP A 54 -12.02 2.70 -20.19
C ASP A 54 -11.49 3.33 -18.87
N VAL A 55 -10.18 3.24 -18.63
CA VAL A 55 -9.48 3.85 -17.48
C VAL A 55 -8.81 5.15 -17.92
N LYS A 56 -9.14 6.24 -17.23
CA LYS A 56 -8.56 7.58 -17.47
C LYS A 56 -7.30 7.79 -16.63
N VAL A 57 -6.30 8.47 -17.19
CA VAL A 57 -5.09 8.91 -16.46
C VAL A 57 -5.18 10.41 -16.23
N VAL A 58 -5.24 10.83 -14.97
CA VAL A 58 -5.44 12.22 -14.58
C VAL A 58 -4.39 12.67 -13.56
N PRO A 59 -4.04 13.96 -13.50
CA PRO A 59 -3.21 14.50 -12.42
C PRO A 59 -4.02 14.59 -11.12
N THR A 60 -3.35 14.48 -9.98
CA THR A 60 -3.89 14.74 -8.65
C THR A 60 -2.94 15.59 -7.82
N ASN A 61 -3.49 16.39 -6.90
CA ASN A 61 -2.69 17.24 -6.02
C ASN A 61 -2.06 16.42 -4.88
N GLY A 62 -0.92 16.90 -4.39
CA GLY A 62 -0.20 16.31 -3.27
C GLY A 62 0.96 15.40 -3.70
N MET A 63 1.80 15.01 -2.74
CA MET A 63 2.90 14.09 -2.94
C MET A 63 2.50 12.69 -2.48
N LEU A 64 2.85 11.67 -3.25
CA LEU A 64 2.54 10.27 -2.94
C LEU A 64 1.02 10.01 -2.78
N THR A 65 0.22 10.73 -3.56
CA THR A 65 -1.25 10.58 -3.62
C THR A 65 -1.69 9.73 -4.82
N ASP A 66 -0.73 9.12 -5.48
CA ASP A 66 -0.96 8.26 -6.63
C ASP A 66 -1.85 7.09 -6.25
N HIS A 67 -2.86 6.81 -7.07
CA HIS A 67 -3.78 5.70 -6.82
C HIS A 67 -4.61 5.33 -8.05
N PHE A 68 -5.03 4.06 -8.09
CA PHE A 68 -6.10 3.60 -8.99
C PHE A 68 -7.43 3.57 -8.25
N ASN A 69 -8.45 4.22 -8.80
CA ASN A 69 -9.82 4.17 -8.31
C ASN A 69 -10.69 3.31 -9.24
N PRO A 70 -11.13 2.10 -8.80
CA PRO A 70 -11.93 1.21 -9.63
C PRO A 70 -13.37 1.69 -9.86
N GLN A 71 -13.91 2.53 -8.98
CA GLN A 71 -15.28 3.04 -9.10
C GLN A 71 -15.39 4.11 -10.20
N THR A 72 -14.41 5.02 -10.23
CA THR A 72 -14.33 6.08 -11.24
C THR A 72 -13.55 5.67 -12.48
N LYS A 73 -12.93 4.47 -12.46
CA LYS A 73 -12.02 3.97 -13.50
C LYS A 73 -10.94 4.99 -13.82
N THR A 74 -10.18 5.38 -12.80
CA THR A 74 -9.21 6.46 -12.91
C THR A 74 -7.89 6.05 -12.26
N VAL A 75 -6.79 6.20 -12.99
CA VAL A 75 -5.43 6.25 -12.44
C VAL A 75 -5.10 7.72 -12.20
N ALA A 76 -5.07 8.12 -10.95
CA ALA A 76 -4.69 9.46 -10.52
C ALA A 76 -3.21 9.47 -10.14
N LEU A 77 -2.43 10.35 -10.77
CA LEU A 77 -0.99 10.50 -10.54
C LEU A 77 -0.68 11.88 -9.99
N SER A 78 0.11 11.93 -8.93
CA SER A 78 0.61 13.18 -8.36
C SER A 78 1.39 13.98 -9.41
N GLU A 79 1.44 15.31 -9.27
CA GLU A 79 2.12 16.18 -10.25
C GLU A 79 3.58 15.76 -10.49
N GLY A 80 4.28 15.37 -9.41
CA GLY A 80 5.66 14.89 -9.47
C GLY A 80 5.82 13.54 -10.19
N VAL A 81 4.73 12.79 -10.41
CA VAL A 81 4.71 11.54 -11.19
C VAL A 81 4.12 11.79 -12.57
N TYR A 82 3.00 12.50 -12.67
CA TYR A 82 2.26 12.70 -13.92
C TYR A 82 3.12 13.30 -15.03
N ALA A 83 3.80 14.42 -14.75
CA ALA A 83 4.61 15.16 -15.73
C ALA A 83 6.10 14.77 -15.73
N SER A 84 6.57 14.04 -14.72
CA SER A 84 7.98 13.67 -14.59
C SER A 84 8.37 12.56 -15.57
N ARG A 85 9.60 12.64 -16.07
CA ARG A 85 10.22 11.69 -17.02
C ARG A 85 11.25 10.79 -16.32
N SER A 86 11.06 10.56 -15.04
CA SER A 86 12.03 9.85 -14.19
C SER A 86 11.68 8.36 -14.02
N VAL A 87 12.69 7.59 -13.57
CA VAL A 87 12.53 6.17 -13.23
C VAL A 87 11.51 6.00 -12.11
N ALA A 88 11.53 6.88 -11.09
CA ALA A 88 10.56 6.83 -10.00
C ALA A 88 9.13 7.05 -10.51
N ALA A 89 8.92 8.04 -11.38
CA ALA A 89 7.61 8.32 -11.97
C ALA A 89 7.09 7.15 -12.81
N ALA A 90 7.94 6.53 -13.61
CA ALA A 90 7.57 5.34 -14.38
C ALA A 90 7.19 4.16 -13.50
N ALA A 91 7.97 3.92 -12.43
CA ALA A 91 7.72 2.82 -11.50
C ALA A 91 6.35 2.98 -10.79
N VAL A 92 6.05 4.19 -10.27
CA VAL A 92 4.77 4.48 -9.60
C VAL A 92 3.61 4.41 -10.59
N ALA A 93 3.71 5.08 -11.74
CA ALA A 93 2.66 5.07 -12.75
C ALA A 93 2.33 3.64 -13.24
N ALA A 94 3.34 2.81 -13.47
CA ALA A 94 3.15 1.41 -13.83
C ALA A 94 2.55 0.59 -12.67
N HIS A 95 2.89 0.90 -11.41
CA HIS A 95 2.32 0.25 -10.23
C HIS A 95 0.81 0.51 -10.14
N GLU A 96 0.37 1.76 -10.29
CA GLU A 96 -1.06 2.12 -10.25
C GLU A 96 -1.83 1.48 -11.43
N CYS A 97 -1.19 1.39 -12.61
CA CYS A 97 -1.74 0.61 -13.71
C CYS A 97 -1.76 -0.90 -13.41
N GLY A 98 -0.82 -1.42 -12.61
CA GLY A 98 -0.84 -2.78 -12.10
C GLY A 98 -2.14 -3.10 -11.34
N HIS A 99 -2.66 -2.15 -10.53
CA HIS A 99 -3.98 -2.28 -9.89
C HIS A 99 -5.13 -2.24 -10.90
N ALA A 100 -5.06 -1.42 -11.94
CA ALA A 100 -6.06 -1.42 -13.00
C ALA A 100 -6.10 -2.76 -13.74
N VAL A 101 -4.93 -3.34 -14.03
CA VAL A 101 -4.79 -4.67 -14.65
C VAL A 101 -5.33 -5.77 -13.72
N GLN A 102 -5.05 -5.70 -12.42
CA GLN A 102 -5.63 -6.62 -11.42
C GLN A 102 -7.16 -6.55 -11.42
N HIS A 103 -7.70 -5.33 -11.47
CA HIS A 103 -9.15 -5.10 -11.49
C HIS A 103 -9.78 -5.68 -12.78
N ALA A 104 -9.20 -5.38 -13.93
CA ALA A 104 -9.68 -5.86 -15.23
C ALA A 104 -9.68 -7.40 -15.34
N HIS A 105 -8.69 -8.06 -14.74
CA HIS A 105 -8.58 -9.52 -14.73
C HIS A 105 -9.29 -10.18 -13.52
N GLY A 106 -10.01 -9.43 -12.70
CA GLY A 106 -10.75 -9.97 -11.56
C GLY A 106 -9.87 -10.66 -10.52
N TYR A 107 -8.68 -10.10 -10.22
CA TYR A 107 -7.73 -10.67 -9.25
C TYR A 107 -8.37 -10.89 -7.89
N ALA A 108 -8.41 -12.14 -7.42
CA ALA A 108 -9.18 -12.55 -6.26
C ALA A 108 -8.81 -11.78 -4.98
N ALA A 109 -7.51 -11.55 -4.71
CA ALA A 109 -7.06 -10.81 -3.54
C ALA A 109 -7.50 -9.34 -3.58
N LEU A 110 -7.52 -8.68 -4.75
CA LEU A 110 -8.02 -7.31 -4.88
C LEU A 110 -9.54 -7.25 -4.62
N ARG A 111 -10.30 -8.23 -5.11
CA ARG A 111 -11.75 -8.32 -4.84
C ARG A 111 -12.02 -8.51 -3.35
N MET A 112 -11.26 -9.39 -2.69
CA MET A 112 -11.36 -9.61 -1.24
C MET A 112 -11.01 -8.35 -0.45
N ARG A 113 -9.91 -7.66 -0.82
CA ARG A 113 -9.55 -6.35 -0.23
C ARG A 113 -10.71 -5.36 -0.36
N SER A 114 -11.27 -5.22 -1.56
CA SER A 114 -12.38 -4.28 -1.82
C SER A 114 -13.64 -4.61 -1.01
N ALA A 115 -13.96 -5.89 -0.85
CA ALA A 115 -15.09 -6.34 -0.05
C ALA A 115 -14.91 -6.08 1.46
N LEU A 116 -13.66 -6.09 1.95
CA LEU A 116 -13.32 -5.80 3.34
C LEU A 116 -13.36 -4.31 3.68
N VAL A 117 -13.20 -3.40 2.69
CA VAL A 117 -13.10 -1.95 2.93
C VAL A 117 -14.24 -1.39 3.78
N PRO A 118 -15.55 -1.67 3.54
CA PRO A 118 -16.63 -1.12 4.37
C PRO A 118 -16.53 -1.57 5.83
N VAL A 119 -16.24 -2.86 6.06
CA VAL A 119 -16.12 -3.44 7.40
C VAL A 119 -14.94 -2.83 8.14
N VAL A 120 -13.79 -2.72 7.48
CA VAL A 120 -12.56 -2.18 8.06
C VAL A 120 -12.69 -0.68 8.31
N SER A 121 -13.33 0.08 7.42
CA SER A 121 -13.60 1.50 7.64
C SER A 121 -14.44 1.73 8.88
N PHE A 122 -15.50 0.95 9.07
CA PHE A 122 -16.30 1.01 10.29
C PHE A 122 -15.47 0.64 11.52
N ALA A 123 -14.79 -0.52 11.49
CA ALA A 123 -13.98 -0.99 12.59
C ALA A 123 -12.88 0.01 12.99
N SER A 124 -12.17 0.58 12.02
CA SER A 124 -11.07 1.53 12.27
C SER A 124 -11.51 2.81 12.97
N ASN A 125 -12.72 3.27 12.73
CA ASN A 125 -13.25 4.48 13.37
C ASN A 125 -13.54 4.30 14.88
N ILE A 126 -13.84 3.09 15.30
CA ILE A 126 -14.28 2.83 16.69
C ILE A 126 -13.30 1.98 17.50
N VAL A 127 -12.44 1.18 16.85
CA VAL A 127 -11.60 0.17 17.52
C VAL A 127 -10.72 0.76 18.62
N GLN A 128 -10.16 1.94 18.41
CA GLN A 128 -9.30 2.60 19.38
C GLN A 128 -10.05 2.88 20.69
N TRP A 129 -11.27 3.38 20.58
CA TRP A 129 -12.10 3.71 21.74
C TRP A 129 -12.60 2.46 22.44
N VAL A 130 -12.98 1.43 21.68
CA VAL A 130 -13.45 0.14 22.24
C VAL A 130 -12.31 -0.57 22.97
N LEU A 131 -11.08 -0.59 22.40
CA LEU A 131 -9.91 -1.16 23.07
C LEU A 131 -9.55 -0.38 24.35
N LEU A 132 -9.55 0.95 24.27
CA LEU A 132 -9.26 1.80 25.44
C LEU A 132 -10.27 1.54 26.57
N ALA A 133 -11.56 1.59 26.26
CA ALA A 133 -12.61 1.29 27.23
C ALA A 133 -12.52 -0.16 27.74
N GLY A 134 -12.22 -1.12 26.85
CA GLY A 134 -12.04 -2.53 27.19
C GLY A 134 -10.89 -2.75 28.18
N VAL A 135 -9.80 -2.00 28.07
CA VAL A 135 -8.68 -2.07 29.04
C VAL A 135 -9.06 -1.41 30.37
N ILE A 136 -9.70 -0.23 30.33
CA ILE A 136 -10.09 0.50 31.57
C ILE A 136 -11.12 -0.29 32.40
N PHE A 137 -12.12 -0.87 31.72
CA PHE A 137 -13.22 -1.58 32.37
C PHE A 137 -13.05 -3.09 32.37
N PHE A 138 -11.83 -3.60 32.16
CA PHE A 138 -11.57 -5.04 32.00
C PHE A 138 -12.15 -5.88 33.13
N ASN A 139 -11.95 -5.49 34.39
CA ASN A 139 -12.43 -6.23 35.58
C ASN A 139 -13.97 -6.28 35.69
N ALA A 140 -14.67 -5.28 35.14
CA ALA A 140 -16.14 -5.22 35.19
C ALA A 140 -16.80 -5.82 33.93
N PHE A 141 -16.18 -5.60 32.73
CA PHE A 141 -16.73 -5.98 31.43
C PHE A 141 -15.64 -6.55 30.51
N PRO A 142 -15.10 -7.75 30.79
CA PRO A 142 -14.03 -8.34 29.94
C PRO A 142 -14.46 -8.54 28.48
N ALA A 143 -15.76 -8.74 28.23
CA ALA A 143 -16.31 -8.87 26.88
C ALA A 143 -16.05 -7.64 25.99
N LEU A 144 -15.90 -6.45 26.57
CA LEU A 144 -15.62 -5.22 25.83
C LEU A 144 -14.21 -5.25 25.23
N LEU A 145 -13.22 -5.77 25.95
CA LEU A 145 -11.87 -5.95 25.41
C LEU A 145 -11.86 -6.98 24.28
N TRP A 146 -12.58 -8.09 24.42
CA TRP A 146 -12.70 -9.09 23.36
C TRP A 146 -13.38 -8.55 22.11
N LEU A 147 -14.39 -7.68 22.26
CA LEU A 147 -14.99 -6.96 21.12
C LEU A 147 -13.95 -6.07 20.41
N GLY A 148 -13.16 -5.31 21.19
CA GLY A 148 -12.07 -4.50 20.64
C GLY A 148 -11.03 -5.33 19.89
N ILE A 149 -10.65 -6.49 20.44
CA ILE A 149 -9.73 -7.45 19.79
C ILE A 149 -10.31 -7.96 18.47
N LEU A 150 -11.61 -8.31 18.44
CA LEU A 150 -12.27 -8.77 17.22
C LEU A 150 -12.29 -7.69 16.14
N LEU A 151 -12.63 -6.45 16.51
CA LEU A 151 -12.59 -5.31 15.58
C LEU A 151 -11.16 -5.07 15.06
N PHE A 152 -10.17 -5.13 15.95
CA PHE A 152 -8.77 -4.97 15.54
C PHE A 152 -8.27 -6.13 14.67
N ALA A 153 -8.76 -7.34 14.89
CA ALA A 153 -8.44 -8.50 14.04
C ALA A 153 -8.92 -8.28 12.58
N THR A 154 -10.03 -7.58 12.35
CA THR A 154 -10.47 -7.26 10.98
C THR A 154 -9.49 -6.33 10.26
N THR A 155 -8.93 -5.32 10.96
CA THR A 155 -7.92 -4.41 10.39
C THR A 155 -6.60 -5.13 10.14
N THR A 156 -6.22 -6.05 11.03
CA THR A 156 -5.05 -6.92 10.85
C THR A 156 -5.22 -7.81 9.63
N LEU A 157 -6.37 -8.48 9.49
CA LEU A 157 -6.69 -9.30 8.31
C LEU A 157 -6.61 -8.49 7.02
N PHE A 158 -7.16 -7.27 7.02
CA PHE A 158 -7.09 -6.37 5.86
C PHE A 158 -5.65 -6.05 5.46
N SER A 159 -4.75 -5.81 6.42
CA SER A 159 -3.34 -5.56 6.14
C SER A 159 -2.67 -6.76 5.46
N PHE A 160 -2.98 -7.99 5.90
CA PHE A 160 -2.46 -9.21 5.27
C PHE A 160 -3.06 -9.50 3.90
N VAL A 161 -4.34 -9.18 3.67
CA VAL A 161 -4.98 -9.30 2.36
C VAL A 161 -4.45 -8.25 1.38
N THR A 162 -4.10 -7.07 1.87
CA THR A 162 -3.53 -5.99 1.05
C THR A 162 -2.13 -6.33 0.55
N LEU A 163 -1.31 -7.00 1.35
CA LEU A 163 0.09 -7.30 1.03
C LEU A 163 0.28 -8.04 -0.32
N PRO A 164 -0.39 -9.16 -0.61
CA PRO A 164 -0.26 -9.82 -1.91
C PRO A 164 -0.80 -8.97 -3.08
N VAL A 165 -1.76 -8.08 -2.85
CA VAL A 165 -2.26 -7.14 -3.87
C VAL A 165 -1.15 -6.19 -4.29
N GLU A 166 -0.48 -5.56 -3.33
CA GLU A 166 0.59 -4.59 -3.57
C GLU A 166 1.84 -5.24 -4.20
N ILE A 167 2.24 -6.41 -3.71
CA ILE A 167 3.37 -7.17 -4.27
C ILE A 167 3.07 -7.56 -5.72
N ASN A 168 1.85 -8.04 -6.02
CA ASN A 168 1.47 -8.44 -7.37
C ASN A 168 1.36 -7.25 -8.32
N ALA A 169 0.83 -6.08 -7.87
CA ALA A 169 0.81 -4.87 -8.67
C ALA A 169 2.24 -4.42 -9.04
N SER A 170 3.15 -4.39 -8.07
CA SER A 170 4.57 -4.08 -8.28
C SER A 170 5.24 -5.08 -9.24
N ALA A 171 4.98 -6.38 -9.09
CA ALA A 171 5.55 -7.40 -9.97
C ALA A 171 5.07 -7.22 -11.42
N ARG A 172 3.79 -6.91 -11.65
CA ARG A 172 3.24 -6.60 -12.97
C ARG A 172 3.89 -5.36 -13.57
N ALA A 173 4.04 -4.29 -12.78
CA ALA A 173 4.71 -3.06 -13.19
C ALA A 173 6.13 -3.33 -13.69
N ILE A 174 6.96 -4.00 -12.87
CA ILE A 174 8.36 -4.29 -13.21
C ILE A 174 8.46 -5.22 -14.44
N SER A 175 7.61 -6.24 -14.50
CA SER A 175 7.58 -7.16 -15.65
C SER A 175 7.29 -6.40 -16.95
N TRP A 176 6.26 -5.56 -16.95
CA TRP A 176 5.86 -4.78 -18.13
C TRP A 176 6.90 -3.73 -18.51
N LEU A 177 7.42 -2.93 -17.55
CA LEU A 177 8.48 -1.95 -17.79
C LEU A 177 9.73 -2.57 -18.43
N THR A 178 10.06 -3.80 -18.01
CA THR A 178 11.20 -4.55 -18.55
C THR A 178 10.93 -5.09 -19.95
N GLN A 179 9.76 -5.70 -20.17
CA GLN A 179 9.39 -6.31 -21.46
C GLN A 179 9.24 -5.28 -22.58
N THR A 180 8.78 -4.07 -22.24
CA THR A 180 8.60 -2.98 -23.20
C THR A 180 9.87 -2.15 -23.43
N GLY A 181 10.98 -2.45 -22.71
CA GLY A 181 12.22 -1.69 -22.80
C GLY A 181 12.14 -0.26 -22.28
N ILE A 182 11.11 0.08 -21.49
CA ILE A 182 11.00 1.41 -20.85
C ILE A 182 12.09 1.56 -19.78
N THR A 183 12.41 0.48 -19.09
CA THR A 183 13.58 0.38 -18.22
C THR A 183 14.63 -0.53 -18.84
N ASP A 184 15.89 -0.13 -18.75
CA ASP A 184 17.07 -0.85 -19.21
C ASP A 184 17.85 -1.55 -18.08
N GLY A 185 19.05 -2.06 -18.38
CA GLY A 185 19.91 -2.72 -17.39
C GLY A 185 20.33 -1.84 -16.21
N GLN A 186 20.36 -0.51 -16.39
CA GLN A 186 20.73 0.45 -15.32
C GLN A 186 19.50 0.94 -14.54
N THR A 187 18.39 1.22 -15.22
CA THR A 187 17.18 1.82 -14.62
C THR A 187 16.22 0.80 -14.00
N ARG A 188 16.21 -0.44 -14.51
CA ARG A 188 15.39 -1.53 -13.96
C ARG A 188 15.67 -1.82 -12.47
N PRO A 189 16.94 -1.96 -12.00
CA PRO A 189 17.22 -2.15 -10.58
C PRO A 189 16.70 -0.99 -9.71
N MET A 190 16.71 0.24 -10.23
CA MET A 190 16.21 1.42 -9.54
C MET A 190 14.68 1.39 -9.37
N ALA A 191 13.96 1.01 -10.44
CA ALA A 191 12.50 0.83 -10.38
C ALA A 191 12.11 -0.29 -9.40
N ILE A 192 12.84 -1.41 -9.40
CA ILE A 192 12.64 -2.50 -8.43
C ILE A 192 12.87 -2.02 -7.01
N ASP A 193 13.96 -1.29 -6.75
CA ASP A 193 14.30 -0.80 -5.40
C ASP A 193 13.24 0.20 -4.90
N ALA A 194 12.76 1.11 -5.75
CA ALA A 194 11.69 2.04 -5.40
C ALA A 194 10.41 1.31 -4.97
N LEU A 195 9.92 0.36 -5.77
CA LEU A 195 8.70 -0.40 -5.47
C LEU A 195 8.88 -1.39 -4.31
N LYS A 196 10.08 -1.89 -4.09
CA LYS A 196 10.41 -2.74 -2.94
C LYS A 196 10.28 -1.99 -1.62
N TRP A 197 10.79 -0.76 -1.54
CA TRP A 197 10.63 0.06 -0.34
C TRP A 197 9.19 0.49 -0.12
N ALA A 198 8.41 0.72 -1.18
CA ALA A 198 6.95 0.91 -1.07
C ALA A 198 6.27 -0.35 -0.49
N ALA A 199 6.59 -1.54 -0.99
CA ALA A 199 6.05 -2.80 -0.47
C ALA A 199 6.40 -3.05 1.02
N TYR A 200 7.59 -2.63 1.48
CA TYR A 200 7.98 -2.78 2.88
C TYR A 200 7.11 -1.96 3.84
N THR A 201 6.49 -0.86 3.41
CA THR A 201 5.52 -0.12 4.25
C THR A 201 4.33 -1.01 4.61
N TYR A 202 3.83 -1.80 3.66
CA TYR A 202 2.73 -2.75 3.89
C TYR A 202 3.16 -3.93 4.75
N VAL A 203 4.40 -4.42 4.59
CA VAL A 203 4.97 -5.49 5.45
C VAL A 203 5.03 -5.04 6.90
N VAL A 204 5.56 -3.84 7.15
CA VAL A 204 5.67 -3.29 8.51
C VAL A 204 4.29 -3.05 9.11
N ALA A 205 3.33 -2.54 8.33
CA ALA A 205 1.96 -2.36 8.79
C ALA A 205 1.30 -3.70 9.17
N ALA A 206 1.45 -4.75 8.35
CA ALA A 206 0.90 -6.07 8.62
C ALA A 206 1.53 -6.72 9.86
N LEU A 207 2.86 -6.70 9.97
CA LEU A 207 3.57 -7.29 11.12
C LEU A 207 3.32 -6.49 12.41
N GLY A 208 3.28 -5.16 12.32
CA GLY A 208 2.98 -4.28 13.45
C GLY A 208 1.55 -4.48 13.98
N SER A 209 0.57 -4.60 13.07
CA SER A 209 -0.80 -4.90 13.46
C SER A 209 -0.94 -6.29 14.09
N LEU A 210 -0.26 -7.30 13.54
CA LEU A 210 -0.25 -8.65 14.13
C LEU A 210 0.37 -8.65 15.53
N ALA A 211 1.52 -8.01 15.72
CA ALA A 211 2.18 -7.93 17.01
C ALA A 211 1.30 -7.22 18.06
N THR A 212 0.61 -6.16 17.66
CA THR A 212 -0.34 -5.44 18.51
C THR A 212 -1.57 -6.29 18.86
N LEU A 213 -2.11 -7.03 17.86
CA LEU A 213 -3.21 -7.97 18.08
C LEU A 213 -2.85 -9.05 19.11
N LEU A 214 -1.68 -9.68 18.93
CA LEU A 214 -1.18 -10.70 19.85
C LEU A 214 -0.96 -10.14 21.29
N TYR A 215 -0.52 -8.89 21.38
CA TYR A 215 -0.41 -8.22 22.66
C TYR A 215 -1.77 -8.12 23.39
N TYR A 216 -2.81 -7.63 22.71
CA TYR A 216 -4.14 -7.50 23.32
C TYR A 216 -4.77 -8.87 23.64
N ILE A 217 -4.58 -9.89 22.81
CA ILE A 217 -5.00 -11.27 23.12
C ILE A 217 -4.28 -11.78 24.38
N GLY A 218 -2.97 -11.52 24.47
CA GLY A 218 -2.18 -11.89 25.65
C GLY A 218 -2.60 -11.14 26.91
N LEU A 219 -3.05 -9.90 26.80
CA LEU A 219 -3.60 -9.10 27.89
C LEU A 219 -4.94 -9.68 28.37
N ALA A 220 -5.84 -10.00 27.45
CA ALA A 220 -7.17 -10.56 27.76
C ALA A 220 -7.15 -12.00 28.32
N ARG A 221 -6.01 -12.71 28.23
CA ARG A 221 -5.83 -14.07 28.74
C ARG A 221 -5.09 -14.13 30.09
N ARG A 222 -4.74 -12.98 30.68
CA ARG A 222 -3.94 -12.90 31.93
C ARG A 222 -4.78 -12.97 33.21
N ASP A 223 -5.86 -13.76 33.18
CA ASP A 223 -6.62 -14.11 34.40
C ASP A 223 -6.47 -15.58 34.75
#